data_bd48dbbe9cb631d5d4fe34d2549fc67a
#
_entry.id   bd48dbbe9cb631d5d4fe34d2549fc67a
#
_cell.length_a   1.000
_cell.length_b   1.000
_cell.length_c   1.000
_cell.angle_alpha   90.00
_cell.angle_beta   90.00
_cell.angle_gamma   90.00
#
_symmetry.space_group_name_H-M   'P 1'
#
loop_
_entity.id
_entity.type
_entity.pdbx_description
1 polymer ?
#
loop_
_entity_poly.entity_id
_entity_poly.type
_entity_poly.pdbx_seq_one_letter_code
_entity_poly.pdbx_strand_id
1 'polypeptide(L)'
;MLVVGGLPGASRDLPGARQMVSDGIAAMLPHARAAGVPLAIEPLHPMYAADRACVNTIDQALDIAAELGEGVGVAIDVYHVWWDPNLAAAIARAGREGRIFAHHICDWLVPTTDMLLDRGMMGDGVIDLKAIRTMIEAAGYHGPQEVEIFSRDNWWKRPGDEVVRVCVERLSTVC
;
A
#
# COMPACT_ATOMS: atom_id res chain seq x y z
N MET A 1 4.30 -8.88 3.85
CA MET A 1 3.25 -8.06 3.19
C MET A 1 2.27 -8.98 2.48
N LEU A 2 0.98 -8.63 2.49
CA LEU A 2 -0.06 -9.39 1.81
C LEU A 2 -0.74 -8.51 0.76
N VAL A 3 -0.75 -8.96 -0.49
CA VAL A 3 -1.58 -8.39 -1.53
C VAL A 3 -2.85 -9.23 -1.61
N VAL A 4 -3.99 -8.61 -1.35
CA VAL A 4 -5.27 -9.33 -1.28
C VAL A 4 -5.90 -9.50 -2.66
N GLY A 5 -6.35 -10.74 -2.97
CA GLY A 5 -6.94 -11.07 -4.25
C GLY A 5 -8.30 -10.41 -4.48
N GLY A 6 -8.70 -10.34 -5.74
CA GLY A 6 -9.99 -9.82 -6.17
C GLY A 6 -11.13 -10.82 -6.02
N LEU A 7 -12.21 -10.60 -6.78
CA LEU A 7 -13.38 -11.46 -6.78
C LEU A 7 -13.05 -12.83 -7.40
N PRO A 8 -13.36 -13.95 -6.75
CA PRO A 8 -13.13 -15.27 -7.31
C PRO A 8 -14.13 -15.58 -8.45
N GLY A 9 -13.60 -15.93 -9.63
CA GLY A 9 -14.38 -16.41 -10.77
C GLY A 9 -15.56 -15.53 -11.17
N ALA A 10 -16.72 -16.14 -11.36
CA ALA A 10 -17.97 -15.45 -11.72
C ALA A 10 -18.73 -14.88 -10.51
N SER A 11 -18.15 -14.92 -9.32
CA SER A 11 -18.74 -14.35 -8.09
C SER A 11 -18.96 -12.84 -8.24
N ARG A 12 -20.08 -12.37 -7.72
CA ARG A 12 -20.36 -10.94 -7.54
C ARG A 12 -20.41 -10.57 -6.07
N ASP A 13 -19.92 -11.47 -5.22
CA ASP A 13 -19.94 -11.35 -3.76
C ASP A 13 -18.63 -10.71 -3.27
N LEU A 14 -18.56 -9.39 -3.32
CA LEU A 14 -17.42 -8.64 -2.81
C LEU A 14 -17.26 -8.75 -1.28
N PRO A 15 -18.34 -8.71 -0.46
CA PRO A 15 -18.24 -8.99 0.96
C PRO A 15 -17.70 -10.38 1.28
N GLY A 16 -18.18 -11.41 0.59
CA GLY A 16 -17.67 -12.78 0.75
C GLY A 16 -16.21 -12.91 0.33
N ALA A 17 -15.76 -12.20 -0.70
CA ALA A 17 -14.35 -12.17 -1.09
C ALA A 17 -13.47 -11.57 0.02
N ARG A 18 -13.92 -10.52 0.69
CA ARG A 18 -13.21 -9.93 1.84
C ARG A 18 -13.17 -10.90 3.03
N GLN A 19 -14.25 -11.63 3.28
CA GLN A 19 -14.25 -12.66 4.31
C GLN A 19 -13.24 -13.77 4.01
N MET A 20 -13.14 -14.22 2.74
CA MET A 20 -12.13 -15.20 2.33
C MET A 20 -10.69 -14.69 2.56
N VAL A 21 -10.44 -13.40 2.37
CA VAL A 21 -9.15 -12.77 2.70
C VAL A 21 -8.88 -12.85 4.19
N SER A 22 -9.84 -12.46 5.03
CA SER A 22 -9.71 -12.53 6.50
C SER A 22 -9.44 -13.96 6.96
N ASP A 23 -10.21 -14.93 6.45
CA ASP A 23 -10.04 -16.37 6.79
C ASP A 23 -8.66 -16.90 6.37
N GLY A 24 -8.18 -16.51 5.18
CA GLY A 24 -6.86 -16.89 4.68
C GLY A 24 -5.72 -16.33 5.54
N ILE A 25 -5.82 -15.08 5.96
CA ILE A 25 -4.87 -14.46 6.88
C ILE A 25 -4.93 -15.14 8.25
N ALA A 26 -6.12 -15.41 8.78
CA ALA A 26 -6.32 -16.11 10.04
C ALA A 26 -5.63 -17.49 10.04
N ALA A 27 -5.76 -18.23 8.94
CA ALA A 27 -5.14 -19.55 8.80
C ALA A 27 -3.59 -19.48 8.80
N MET A 28 -2.99 -18.43 8.21
CA MET A 28 -1.55 -18.22 8.13
C MET A 28 -0.96 -17.62 9.41
N LEU A 29 -1.73 -16.86 10.16
CA LEU A 29 -1.27 -16.02 11.26
C LEU A 29 -0.52 -16.78 12.39
N PRO A 30 -0.94 -17.99 12.81
CA PRO A 30 -0.18 -18.75 13.82
C PRO A 30 1.26 -19.08 13.35
N HIS A 31 1.44 -19.38 12.07
CA HIS A 31 2.75 -19.65 11.51
C HIS A 31 3.61 -18.37 11.44
N ALA A 32 3.02 -17.28 11.01
CA ALA A 32 3.70 -15.96 10.94
C ALA A 32 4.14 -15.49 12.33
N ARG A 33 3.27 -15.63 13.35
CA ARG A 33 3.59 -15.31 14.75
C ARG A 33 4.74 -16.17 15.30
N ALA A 34 4.71 -17.49 15.04
CA ALA A 34 5.77 -18.40 15.45
C ALA A 34 7.12 -18.05 14.78
N ALA A 35 7.10 -17.54 13.57
CA ALA A 35 8.27 -17.08 12.84
C ALA A 35 8.71 -15.65 13.20
N GLY A 36 7.96 -14.91 14.03
CA GLY A 36 8.22 -13.51 14.35
C GLY A 36 8.04 -12.56 13.17
N VAL A 37 7.23 -12.94 12.17
CA VAL A 37 7.00 -12.15 10.94
C VAL A 37 5.62 -11.48 11.00
N PRO A 38 5.55 -10.15 11.12
CA PRO A 38 4.27 -9.44 11.06
C PRO A 38 3.69 -9.46 9.65
N LEU A 39 2.36 -9.48 9.55
CA LEU A 39 1.63 -9.45 8.29
C LEU A 39 1.07 -8.05 8.05
N ALA A 40 1.33 -7.48 6.87
CA ALA A 40 0.79 -6.18 6.48
C ALA A 40 -0.20 -6.36 5.32
N ILE A 41 -1.43 -5.94 5.50
CA ILE A 41 -2.43 -5.90 4.43
C ILE A 41 -2.20 -4.63 3.62
N GLU A 42 -2.05 -4.76 2.32
CA GLU A 42 -1.93 -3.62 1.42
C GLU A 42 -3.26 -3.40 0.70
N PRO A 43 -3.99 -2.33 1.01
CA PRO A 43 -5.17 -1.97 0.24
C PRO A 43 -4.75 -1.48 -1.14
N LEU A 44 -5.30 -2.06 -2.20
CA LEU A 44 -5.01 -1.64 -3.55
C LEU A 44 -6.05 -0.64 -4.07
N HIS A 45 -5.63 0.23 -4.98
CA HIS A 45 -6.51 1.21 -5.63
C HIS A 45 -7.81 0.54 -6.13
N PRO A 46 -8.99 1.16 -5.98
CA PRO A 46 -10.29 0.60 -6.36
C PRO A 46 -10.39 0.10 -7.80
N MET A 47 -9.56 0.61 -8.71
CA MET A 47 -9.48 0.11 -10.08
C MET A 47 -9.17 -1.40 -10.17
N TYR A 48 -8.57 -1.97 -9.12
CA TYR A 48 -8.23 -3.39 -9.04
C TYR A 48 -9.28 -4.25 -8.33
N ALA A 49 -10.40 -3.68 -7.89
CA ALA A 49 -11.37 -4.39 -7.06
C ALA A 49 -11.95 -5.64 -7.72
N ALA A 50 -12.07 -5.66 -9.05
CA ALA A 50 -12.67 -6.74 -9.79
C ALA A 50 -11.72 -7.90 -10.12
N ASP A 51 -10.40 -7.66 -10.16
CA ASP A 51 -9.46 -8.67 -10.67
C ASP A 51 -8.27 -8.96 -9.75
N ARG A 52 -7.93 -8.04 -8.86
CA ARG A 52 -6.67 -8.12 -8.12
C ARG A 52 -6.81 -8.02 -6.62
N ALA A 53 -7.63 -7.11 -6.10
CA ALA A 53 -7.73 -6.86 -4.68
C ALA A 53 -9.11 -6.34 -4.26
N CYS A 54 -9.77 -7.06 -3.37
CA CYS A 54 -11.08 -6.69 -2.83
C CYS A 54 -11.00 -5.79 -1.57
N VAL A 55 -9.81 -5.54 -1.04
CA VAL A 55 -9.54 -4.57 0.02
C VAL A 55 -8.91 -3.34 -0.61
N ASN A 56 -9.62 -2.20 -0.55
CA ASN A 56 -9.30 -1.03 -1.38
C ASN A 56 -9.14 0.27 -0.58
N THR A 57 -9.33 0.23 0.73
CA THR A 57 -9.08 1.37 1.63
C THR A 57 -8.30 0.94 2.86
N ILE A 58 -7.57 1.88 3.46
CA ILE A 58 -6.84 1.63 4.72
C ILE A 58 -7.83 1.19 5.81
N ASP A 59 -9.02 1.79 5.90
CA ASP A 59 -10.02 1.42 6.90
C ASP A 59 -10.48 -0.03 6.75
N GLN A 60 -10.72 -0.52 5.53
CA GLN A 60 -11.07 -1.93 5.31
C GLN A 60 -9.95 -2.87 5.75
N ALA A 61 -8.70 -2.53 5.49
CA ALA A 61 -7.55 -3.31 5.94
C ALA A 61 -7.41 -3.30 7.47
N LEU A 62 -7.64 -2.15 8.10
CA LEU A 62 -7.63 -2.00 9.57
C LEU A 62 -8.75 -2.79 10.25
N ASP A 63 -9.95 -2.84 9.65
CA ASP A 63 -11.06 -3.63 10.20
C ASP A 63 -10.68 -5.11 10.23
N ILE A 64 -10.13 -5.66 9.15
CA ILE A 64 -9.61 -7.04 9.12
C ILE A 64 -8.48 -7.23 10.15
N ALA A 65 -7.54 -6.29 10.21
CA ALA A 65 -6.43 -6.37 11.15
C ALA A 65 -6.89 -6.31 12.61
N ALA A 66 -7.95 -5.53 12.92
CA ALA A 66 -8.53 -5.46 14.26
C ALA A 66 -9.20 -6.77 14.68
N GLU A 67 -9.93 -7.42 13.77
CA GLU A 67 -10.55 -8.73 14.02
C GLU A 67 -9.49 -9.83 14.29
N LEU A 68 -8.37 -9.80 13.55
CA LEU A 68 -7.30 -10.81 13.63
C LEU A 68 -6.34 -10.58 14.81
N GLY A 69 -6.27 -9.35 15.30
CA GLY A 69 -5.50 -9.00 16.48
C GLY A 69 -4.01 -8.71 16.22
N GLU A 70 -3.16 -9.10 17.17
CA GLU A 70 -1.73 -8.80 17.15
C GLU A 70 -1.02 -9.46 15.97
N GLY A 71 -0.01 -8.76 15.42
CA GLY A 71 0.81 -9.23 14.31
C GLY A 71 0.23 -8.96 12.92
N VAL A 72 -0.94 -8.29 12.84
CA VAL A 72 -1.54 -7.85 11.59
C VAL A 72 -1.68 -6.33 11.57
N GLY A 73 -1.22 -5.70 10.50
CA GLY A 73 -1.28 -4.26 10.27
C GLY A 73 -1.48 -3.94 8.79
N VAL A 74 -1.11 -2.73 8.39
CA VAL A 74 -1.30 -2.23 7.02
C VAL A 74 0.02 -1.79 6.39
N ALA A 75 0.16 -2.03 5.11
CA ALA A 75 1.14 -1.36 4.25
C ALA A 75 0.44 -0.20 3.53
N ILE A 76 1.00 0.99 3.66
CA ILE A 76 0.47 2.19 3.03
C ILE A 76 1.31 2.47 1.79
N ASP A 77 0.81 2.09 0.61
CA ASP A 77 1.39 2.46 -0.67
C ASP A 77 0.66 3.71 -1.20
N VAL A 78 1.40 4.79 -1.37
CA VAL A 78 0.84 6.06 -1.86
C VAL A 78 0.12 5.90 -3.19
N TYR A 79 0.59 5.01 -4.08
CA TYR A 79 -0.03 4.75 -5.38
C TYR A 79 -1.47 4.26 -5.27
N HIS A 80 -1.77 3.55 -4.19
CA HIS A 80 -3.07 2.92 -4.00
C HIS A 80 -4.04 3.76 -3.19
N VAL A 81 -3.56 4.74 -2.41
CA VAL A 81 -4.40 5.45 -1.42
C VAL A 81 -4.48 6.97 -1.59
N TRP A 82 -3.65 7.60 -2.46
CA TRP A 82 -3.57 9.05 -2.60
C TRP A 82 -4.89 9.74 -2.94
N TRP A 83 -5.79 9.03 -3.62
CA TRP A 83 -7.11 9.51 -4.08
C TRP A 83 -8.16 9.54 -2.97
N ASP A 84 -7.93 8.85 -1.82
CA ASP A 84 -8.93 8.66 -0.78
C ASP A 84 -9.19 9.97 -0.01
N PRO A 85 -10.40 10.54 -0.07
CA PRO A 85 -10.73 11.75 0.69
C PRO A 85 -10.65 11.55 2.21
N ASN A 86 -10.66 10.30 2.70
CA ASN A 86 -10.55 9.96 4.12
C ASN A 86 -9.11 9.63 4.54
N LEU A 87 -8.11 9.79 3.64
CA LEU A 87 -6.73 9.33 3.85
C LEU A 87 -6.14 9.78 5.19
N ALA A 88 -6.26 11.07 5.51
CA ALA A 88 -5.70 11.63 6.75
C ALA A 88 -6.28 10.98 8.01
N ALA A 89 -7.60 10.75 8.04
CA ALA A 89 -8.27 10.11 9.17
C ALA A 89 -7.91 8.63 9.28
N ALA A 90 -7.79 7.93 8.15
CA ALA A 90 -7.40 6.52 8.08
C ALA A 90 -5.95 6.31 8.55
N ILE A 91 -5.00 7.16 8.12
CA ILE A 91 -3.61 7.14 8.61
C ILE A 91 -3.55 7.41 10.12
N ALA A 92 -4.29 8.42 10.60
CA ALA A 92 -4.34 8.72 12.03
C ALA A 92 -4.93 7.55 12.84
N ARG A 93 -5.93 6.84 12.32
CA ARG A 93 -6.47 5.61 12.91
C ARG A 93 -5.41 4.52 12.97
N ALA A 94 -4.71 4.24 11.85
CA ALA A 94 -3.66 3.24 11.78
C ALA A 94 -2.54 3.50 12.80
N GLY A 95 -2.17 4.77 12.98
CA GLY A 95 -1.20 5.18 14.00
C GLY A 95 -1.67 4.96 15.42
N ARG A 96 -2.91 5.37 15.76
CA ARG A 96 -3.48 5.13 17.10
C ARG A 96 -3.57 3.64 17.44
N GLU A 97 -3.80 2.80 16.46
CA GLU A 97 -3.86 1.34 16.61
C GLU A 97 -2.48 0.67 16.58
N GLY A 98 -1.38 1.43 16.29
CA GLY A 98 -0.03 0.88 16.16
C GLY A 98 0.13 -0.10 15.01
N ARG A 99 -0.61 0.11 13.89
CA ARG A 99 -0.74 -0.86 12.81
C ARG A 99 -0.12 -0.44 11.49
N ILE A 100 0.67 0.63 11.41
CA ILE A 100 1.42 0.98 10.20
C ILE A 100 2.69 0.14 10.18
N PHE A 101 2.79 -0.82 9.26
CA PHE A 101 3.91 -1.75 9.17
C PHE A 101 4.84 -1.51 7.99
N ALA A 102 4.34 -0.83 6.94
CA ALA A 102 5.14 -0.46 5.78
C ALA A 102 4.62 0.84 5.15
N HIS A 103 5.52 1.57 4.49
CA HIS A 103 5.20 2.74 3.69
C HIS A 103 5.94 2.64 2.35
N HIS A 104 5.17 2.53 1.26
CA HIS A 104 5.69 2.47 -0.09
C HIS A 104 5.46 3.79 -0.82
N ILE A 105 6.46 4.23 -1.57
CA ILE A 105 6.48 5.52 -2.25
C ILE A 105 6.80 5.39 -3.73
N CYS A 106 6.05 6.10 -4.54
CA CYS A 106 6.23 6.33 -5.96
C CYS A 106 5.36 7.53 -6.36
N ASP A 107 5.03 7.68 -7.63
CA ASP A 107 4.11 8.74 -8.05
C ASP A 107 3.09 8.24 -9.08
N TRP A 108 2.00 8.98 -9.21
CA TRP A 108 0.92 8.73 -10.16
C TRP A 108 1.04 9.67 -11.35
N LEU A 109 1.32 9.13 -12.54
CA LEU A 109 1.50 9.92 -13.75
C LEU A 109 0.16 10.34 -14.38
N VAL A 110 0.15 11.54 -14.95
CA VAL A 110 -0.98 12.07 -15.75
C VAL A 110 -0.43 12.58 -17.09
N PRO A 111 -0.90 12.05 -18.24
CA PRO A 111 -1.87 10.96 -18.38
C PRO A 111 -1.33 9.61 -17.92
N THR A 112 -2.21 8.77 -17.38
CA THR A 112 -1.88 7.38 -17.03
C THR A 112 -2.01 6.52 -18.29
N THR A 113 -0.95 5.81 -18.68
CA THR A 113 -0.94 4.99 -19.90
C THR A 113 -1.11 3.50 -19.60
N ASP A 114 -0.66 3.05 -18.43
CA ASP A 114 -0.83 1.68 -17.94
C ASP A 114 -0.97 1.74 -16.41
N MET A 115 -2.08 1.26 -15.88
CA MET A 115 -2.37 1.35 -14.45
C MET A 115 -1.46 0.50 -13.55
N LEU A 116 -0.74 -0.46 -14.10
CA LEU A 116 0.21 -1.28 -13.34
C LEU A 116 1.66 -0.87 -13.60
N LEU A 117 2.03 -0.61 -14.85
CA LEU A 117 3.41 -0.54 -15.30
C LEU A 117 3.85 0.87 -15.71
N ASP A 118 3.11 1.88 -15.30
CA ASP A 118 3.38 3.29 -15.61
C ASP A 118 3.46 4.15 -14.32
N ARG A 119 4.05 3.58 -13.24
CA ARG A 119 4.31 4.39 -12.04
C ARG A 119 5.45 5.36 -12.28
N GLY A 120 5.33 6.56 -11.73
CA GLY A 120 6.36 7.61 -11.72
C GLY A 120 7.35 7.44 -10.58
N MET A 121 8.55 7.97 -10.76
CA MET A 121 9.46 8.29 -9.65
C MET A 121 8.84 9.39 -8.80
N MET A 122 9.11 9.41 -7.52
CA MET A 122 8.64 10.47 -6.61
C MET A 122 8.89 11.85 -7.21
N GLY A 123 7.82 12.64 -7.38
CA GLY A 123 7.83 13.97 -7.98
C GLY A 123 7.65 14.03 -9.49
N ASP A 124 7.43 12.90 -10.17
CA ASP A 124 7.10 12.88 -11.59
C ASP A 124 5.59 13.07 -11.85
N GLY A 125 4.76 12.91 -10.83
CA GLY A 125 3.30 12.86 -10.95
C GLY A 125 2.55 13.88 -10.09
N VAL A 126 1.39 13.44 -9.56
CA VAL A 126 0.41 14.33 -8.92
C VAL A 126 0.21 14.07 -7.42
N ILE A 127 0.90 13.10 -6.84
CA ILE A 127 0.73 12.74 -5.42
C ILE A 127 1.42 13.80 -4.54
N ASP A 128 0.72 14.31 -3.54
CA ASP A 128 1.33 15.15 -2.49
C ASP A 128 2.10 14.28 -1.48
N LEU A 129 3.29 13.85 -1.89
CA LEU A 129 4.13 12.94 -1.12
C LEU A 129 4.55 13.53 0.23
N LYS A 130 4.84 14.84 0.30
CA LYS A 130 5.21 15.53 1.54
C LYS A 130 4.08 15.55 2.56
N ALA A 131 2.86 15.82 2.10
CA ALA A 131 1.70 15.80 2.97
C ALA A 131 1.45 14.39 3.53
N ILE A 132 1.49 13.36 2.67
CA ILE A 132 1.28 11.97 3.10
C ILE A 132 2.37 11.53 4.08
N ARG A 133 3.64 11.79 3.78
CA ARG A 133 4.74 11.50 4.69
C ARG A 133 4.56 12.17 6.05
N THR A 134 4.20 13.44 6.05
CA THR A 134 3.93 14.19 7.29
C THR A 134 2.83 13.54 8.12
N MET A 135 1.75 13.07 7.50
CA MET A 135 0.67 12.35 8.18
C MET A 135 1.16 11.03 8.79
N ILE A 136 1.95 10.27 8.05
CA ILE A 136 2.49 8.96 8.46
C ILE A 136 3.48 9.10 9.62
N GLU A 137 4.39 10.09 9.55
CA GLU A 137 5.33 10.39 10.63
C GLU A 137 4.61 10.90 11.89
N ALA A 138 3.61 11.77 11.73
CA ALA A 138 2.76 12.23 12.84
C ALA A 138 1.93 11.11 13.47
N ALA A 139 1.61 10.07 12.69
CA ALA A 139 0.96 8.85 13.17
C ALA A 139 1.90 7.87 13.90
N GLY A 140 3.20 8.22 14.01
CA GLY A 140 4.20 7.47 14.77
C GLY A 140 4.97 6.42 13.98
N TYR A 141 4.85 6.37 12.65
CA TYR A 141 5.67 5.48 11.83
C TYR A 141 6.99 6.15 11.45
N HIS A 142 8.08 5.52 11.85
CA HIS A 142 9.45 5.96 11.57
C HIS A 142 10.29 4.84 10.91
N GLY A 143 9.61 3.86 10.32
CA GLY A 143 10.24 2.77 9.58
C GLY A 143 10.75 3.19 8.20
N PRO A 144 11.27 2.23 7.42
CA PRO A 144 11.73 2.47 6.06
C PRO A 144 10.61 2.99 5.14
N GLN A 145 11.00 3.84 4.20
CA GLN A 145 10.17 4.21 3.06
C GLN A 145 10.68 3.44 1.85
N GLU A 146 9.86 2.53 1.32
CA GLU A 146 10.26 1.66 0.23
C GLU A 146 9.82 2.26 -1.10
N VAL A 147 10.76 2.41 -2.04
CA VAL A 147 10.46 2.88 -3.39
C VAL A 147 9.93 1.73 -4.21
N GLU A 148 8.67 1.82 -4.66
CA GLU A 148 8.02 0.79 -5.46
C GLU A 148 7.55 1.34 -6.80
N ILE A 149 8.43 1.31 -7.81
CA ILE A 149 8.18 1.89 -9.13
C ILE A 149 8.08 0.80 -10.19
N PHE A 150 6.85 0.41 -10.54
CA PHE A 150 6.56 -0.40 -11.72
C PHE A 150 6.52 0.51 -12.94
N SER A 151 7.65 0.69 -13.62
CA SER A 151 7.83 1.66 -14.71
C SER A 151 8.51 1.02 -15.91
N ARG A 152 7.75 0.17 -16.61
CA ARG A 152 8.25 -0.67 -17.72
C ARG A 152 8.93 0.13 -18.81
N ASP A 153 8.36 1.26 -19.19
CA ASP A 153 8.78 2.02 -20.37
C ASP A 153 9.68 3.21 -20.05
N ASN A 154 9.95 3.47 -18.78
CA ASN A 154 10.82 4.56 -18.33
C ASN A 154 11.88 4.05 -17.34
N TRP A 155 11.57 3.98 -16.03
CA TRP A 155 12.58 3.77 -15.00
C TRP A 155 13.23 2.38 -15.04
N TRP A 156 12.51 1.33 -15.47
CA TRP A 156 13.10 0.00 -15.63
C TRP A 156 14.07 -0.11 -16.82
N LYS A 157 14.10 0.88 -17.72
CA LYS A 157 15.03 0.92 -18.85
C LYS A 157 16.33 1.70 -18.55
N ARG A 158 16.38 2.34 -17.38
CA ARG A 158 17.54 3.14 -16.99
C ARG A 158 18.59 2.30 -16.26
N PRO A 159 19.86 2.73 -16.26
CA PRO A 159 20.90 2.09 -15.44
C PRO A 159 20.52 2.09 -13.96
N GLY A 160 20.74 0.96 -13.27
CA GLY A 160 20.32 0.81 -11.86
C GLY A 160 20.96 1.81 -10.90
N ASP A 161 22.22 2.17 -11.12
CA ASP A 161 22.93 3.20 -10.35
C ASP A 161 22.33 4.60 -10.52
N GLU A 162 21.86 4.94 -11.73
CA GLU A 162 21.09 6.16 -11.97
C GLU A 162 19.78 6.15 -11.17
N VAL A 163 19.02 5.04 -11.25
CA VAL A 163 17.73 4.92 -10.54
C VAL A 163 17.93 5.08 -9.05
N VAL A 164 18.89 4.37 -8.44
CA VAL A 164 19.17 4.47 -7.00
C VAL A 164 19.57 5.89 -6.60
N ARG A 165 20.45 6.54 -7.37
CA ARG A 165 20.83 7.93 -7.10
C ARG A 165 19.63 8.88 -7.11
N VAL A 166 18.74 8.74 -8.08
CA VAL A 166 17.52 9.57 -8.17
C VAL A 166 16.56 9.26 -7.02
N CYS A 167 16.39 7.99 -6.62
CA CYS A 167 15.59 7.63 -5.45
C CYS A 167 16.08 8.36 -4.19
N VAL A 168 17.40 8.31 -3.92
CA VAL A 168 18.00 8.98 -2.74
C VAL A 168 17.83 10.49 -2.79
N GLU A 169 18.07 11.12 -3.95
CA GLU A 169 17.88 12.54 -4.14
C GLU A 169 16.42 12.96 -3.88
N ARG A 170 15.48 12.25 -4.49
CA ARG A 170 14.06 12.62 -4.40
C ARG A 170 13.42 12.29 -3.07
N LEU A 171 13.90 11.28 -2.36
CA LEU A 171 13.48 11.04 -0.98
C LEU A 171 13.72 12.25 -0.08
N SER A 172 14.82 13.00 -0.31
CA SER A 172 15.16 14.17 0.50
C SER A 172 14.58 15.49 -0.01
N THR A 173 14.17 15.56 -1.27
CA THR A 173 13.75 16.83 -1.90
C THR A 173 12.26 16.90 -2.20
N VAL A 174 11.63 15.76 -2.47
CA VAL A 174 10.26 15.66 -2.96
C VAL A 174 9.31 14.96 -1.98
N CYS A 175 9.84 14.06 -1.14
CA CYS A 175 9.03 13.33 -0.15
C CYS A 175 9.06 13.97 1.23
#